data_dec9cb6748c054479cd2899ddd62a0e5
#
_entry.id   dec9cb6748c054479cd2899ddd62a0e5
#
_cell.length_a   1.000
_cell.length_b   1.000
_cell.length_c   1.000
_cell.angle_alpha   90.00
_cell.angle_beta   90.00
_cell.angle_gamma   90.00
#
_symmetry.space_group_name_H-M   'P 1'
#
loop_
_entity.id
_entity.type
_entity.pdbx_description
1 polymer ?
#
loop_
_entity_poly.entity_id
_entity_poly.type
_entity_poly.pdbx_seq_one_letter_code
_entity_poly.pdbx_strand_id
1 'polypeptide(L)'
;MSSEEIIDPTKQSDFSVRRILFHLVLPGLALVLSVLAIVVIGMHSYNTTRTGVRTLTHELLDAVQRYISQEVSDYIMPASAGNIVASGMIEHVPVAVQKRVFFSYGSAMLHNIPQIESFYLADARGNFTMIARTKDRKNIEQTTLEGTQGNKVFHHIYYNNDGVQLGEASDPAGEYDPRLRPWYKVTEHKDAVQWTQPYLFPSSGQF
;
A
#
# COMPACT_ATOMS: atom_id res chain seq x y z
N MET A 1 106.61 26.65 -22.50
CA MET A 1 106.02 26.85 -21.16
C MET A 1 104.56 26.50 -21.25
N SER A 2 104.26 25.28 -20.79
CA SER A 2 102.90 24.74 -20.84
C SER A 2 102.20 25.10 -19.55
N SER A 3 101.10 25.81 -19.62
CA SER A 3 100.23 26.14 -18.46
C SER A 3 99.31 24.93 -18.21
N GLU A 4 99.64 24.19 -17.17
CA GLU A 4 98.74 23.17 -16.65
C GLU A 4 97.53 23.85 -15.97
N GLU A 5 96.34 23.74 -16.56
CA GLU A 5 95.04 24.14 -16.00
C GLU A 5 94.68 23.18 -14.87
N ILE A 6 94.85 23.66 -13.59
CA ILE A 6 94.47 22.89 -12.41
C ILE A 6 92.91 22.86 -12.36
N ILE A 7 92.33 21.70 -12.72
CA ILE A 7 90.94 21.46 -12.63
C ILE A 7 90.61 21.30 -11.14
N ASP A 8 89.81 22.21 -10.59
CA ASP A 8 89.32 22.25 -9.21
C ASP A 8 88.40 21.05 -8.95
N PRO A 9 88.71 20.10 -8.08
CA PRO A 9 87.93 18.89 -7.83
C PRO A 9 86.57 19.20 -7.15
N THR A 10 86.41 20.37 -6.56
CA THR A 10 85.20 20.77 -5.89
C THR A 10 84.02 21.09 -6.89
N LYS A 11 84.35 21.62 -8.06
CA LYS A 11 83.40 21.88 -9.14
C LYS A 11 82.87 20.61 -9.79
N GLN A 12 83.62 19.54 -9.79
CA GLN A 12 83.22 18.29 -10.44
C GLN A 12 82.32 17.47 -9.55
N SER A 13 82.42 17.57 -8.21
CA SER A 13 81.51 16.95 -7.24
C SER A 13 80.09 17.60 -7.23
N ASP A 14 80.08 18.91 -7.35
CA ASP A 14 78.80 19.65 -7.39
C ASP A 14 77.95 19.34 -8.65
N PHE A 15 78.58 19.12 -9.78
CA PHE A 15 77.92 18.72 -11.04
C PHE A 15 77.37 17.30 -10.99
N SER A 16 78.03 16.37 -10.32
CA SER A 16 77.57 14.99 -10.18
C SER A 16 76.38 14.88 -9.23
N VAL A 17 76.37 15.62 -8.12
CA VAL A 17 75.27 15.66 -7.13
C VAL A 17 74.04 16.28 -7.73
N ARG A 18 74.12 17.39 -8.47
CA ARG A 18 73.00 17.99 -9.16
C ARG A 18 72.39 17.06 -10.22
N ARG A 19 73.20 16.31 -10.94
CA ARG A 19 72.79 15.35 -11.96
C ARG A 19 72.01 14.17 -11.35
N ILE A 20 72.46 13.65 -10.21
CA ILE A 20 71.76 12.63 -9.42
C ILE A 20 70.42 13.18 -8.87
N LEU A 21 70.39 14.39 -8.36
CA LEU A 21 69.20 15.04 -7.86
C LEU A 21 68.16 15.18 -8.95
N PHE A 22 68.53 15.63 -10.14
CA PHE A 22 67.58 15.77 -11.26
C PHE A 22 67.08 14.44 -11.83
N HIS A 23 67.90 13.43 -11.90
CA HIS A 23 67.56 12.17 -12.55
C HIS A 23 66.85 11.14 -11.65
N LEU A 24 67.01 11.26 -10.33
CA LEU A 24 66.37 10.34 -9.35
C LEU A 24 65.28 11.01 -8.56
N VAL A 25 65.47 12.23 -8.04
CA VAL A 25 64.52 12.89 -7.15
C VAL A 25 63.32 13.42 -7.90
N LEU A 26 63.51 13.97 -9.10
CA LEU A 26 62.39 14.52 -9.87
C LEU A 26 61.41 13.43 -10.34
N PRO A 27 61.83 12.30 -10.95
CA PRO A 27 60.92 11.22 -11.28
C PRO A 27 60.31 10.54 -10.05
N GLY A 28 61.09 10.42 -8.96
CA GLY A 28 60.56 9.89 -7.69
C GLY A 28 59.46 10.75 -7.12
N LEU A 29 59.61 12.08 -7.10
CA LEU A 29 58.60 13.03 -6.66
C LEU A 29 57.36 12.98 -7.57
N ALA A 30 57.57 12.91 -8.89
CA ALA A 30 56.46 12.80 -9.85
C ALA A 30 55.65 11.51 -9.63
N LEU A 31 56.33 10.41 -9.33
CA LEU A 31 55.66 9.13 -9.04
C LEU A 31 54.83 9.20 -7.74
N VAL A 32 55.40 9.78 -6.67
CA VAL A 32 54.66 9.99 -5.40
C VAL A 32 53.45 10.87 -5.58
N LEU A 33 53.59 11.98 -6.32
CA LEU A 33 52.45 12.87 -6.62
C LEU A 33 51.35 12.19 -7.46
N SER A 34 51.76 11.34 -8.42
CA SER A 34 50.82 10.57 -9.22
C SER A 34 50.05 9.56 -8.40
N VAL A 35 50.70 8.84 -7.49
CA VAL A 35 50.05 7.90 -6.58
C VAL A 35 49.12 8.63 -5.65
N LEU A 36 49.54 9.78 -5.09
CA LEU A 36 48.69 10.60 -4.22
C LEU A 36 47.43 11.08 -4.97
N ALA A 37 47.59 11.53 -6.20
CA ALA A 37 46.47 11.97 -7.04
C ALA A 37 45.47 10.82 -7.30
N ILE A 38 45.94 9.62 -7.60
CA ILE A 38 45.12 8.43 -7.80
C ILE A 38 44.33 8.08 -6.54
N VAL A 39 45.00 8.12 -5.38
CA VAL A 39 44.32 7.85 -4.09
C VAL A 39 43.24 8.89 -3.80
N VAL A 40 43.50 10.18 -3.99
CA VAL A 40 42.56 11.26 -3.77
C VAL A 40 41.33 11.13 -4.71
N ILE A 41 41.61 10.89 -6.00
CA ILE A 41 40.55 10.70 -7.01
C ILE A 41 39.70 9.45 -6.67
N GLY A 42 40.36 8.35 -6.32
CA GLY A 42 39.68 7.10 -5.94
C GLY A 42 38.80 7.29 -4.71
N MET A 43 39.28 7.98 -3.69
CA MET A 43 38.55 8.24 -2.46
C MET A 43 37.36 9.20 -2.71
N HIS A 44 37.55 10.22 -3.52
CA HIS A 44 36.48 11.14 -3.91
C HIS A 44 35.41 10.41 -4.74
N SER A 45 35.82 9.63 -5.75
CA SER A 45 34.90 8.83 -6.58
C SER A 45 34.11 7.83 -5.75
N TYR A 46 34.74 7.13 -4.82
CA TYR A 46 34.11 6.17 -3.91
C TYR A 46 33.03 6.87 -3.05
N ASN A 47 33.34 8.00 -2.44
CA ASN A 47 32.42 8.74 -1.60
C ASN A 47 31.22 9.27 -2.40
N THR A 48 31.47 9.82 -3.58
CA THR A 48 30.43 10.34 -4.48
C THR A 48 29.49 9.22 -4.93
N THR A 49 30.04 8.08 -5.36
CA THR A 49 29.25 6.92 -5.78
C THR A 49 28.43 6.35 -4.64
N ARG A 50 29.02 6.22 -3.46
CA ARG A 50 28.31 5.72 -2.26
C ARG A 50 27.15 6.62 -1.87
N THR A 51 27.35 7.92 -1.92
CA THR A 51 26.28 8.91 -1.62
C THR A 51 25.20 8.86 -2.70
N GLY A 52 25.59 8.83 -3.97
CA GLY A 52 24.64 8.74 -5.09
C GLY A 52 23.76 7.49 -5.03
N VAL A 53 24.35 6.32 -4.78
CA VAL A 53 23.60 5.06 -4.63
C VAL A 53 22.61 5.13 -3.45
N ARG A 54 23.03 5.67 -2.31
CA ARG A 54 22.14 5.83 -1.16
C ARG A 54 20.98 6.76 -1.45
N THR A 55 21.25 7.93 -2.04
CA THR A 55 20.19 8.88 -2.41
C THR A 55 19.20 8.24 -3.37
N LEU A 56 19.70 7.58 -4.42
CA LEU A 56 18.84 6.90 -5.40
C LEU A 56 17.98 5.80 -4.76
N THR A 57 18.55 5.05 -3.81
CA THR A 57 17.83 4.00 -3.10
C THR A 57 16.72 4.60 -2.24
N HIS A 58 16.97 5.68 -1.53
CA HIS A 58 15.94 6.36 -0.74
C HIS A 58 14.84 6.95 -1.62
N GLU A 59 15.18 7.63 -2.69
CA GLU A 59 14.22 8.17 -3.64
C GLU A 59 13.34 7.08 -4.26
N LEU A 60 13.94 5.94 -4.60
CA LEU A 60 13.20 4.78 -5.13
C LEU A 60 12.24 4.20 -4.09
N LEU A 61 12.71 4.01 -2.85
CA LEU A 61 11.86 3.50 -1.76
C LEU A 61 10.69 4.45 -1.48
N ASP A 62 10.94 5.75 -1.43
CA ASP A 62 9.90 6.77 -1.23
C ASP A 62 8.91 6.77 -2.40
N ALA A 63 9.38 6.62 -3.63
CA ALA A 63 8.52 6.52 -4.80
C ALA A 63 7.64 5.27 -4.76
N VAL A 64 8.22 4.12 -4.42
CA VAL A 64 7.48 2.85 -4.27
C VAL A 64 6.46 2.94 -3.13
N GLN A 65 6.83 3.53 -2.00
CA GLN A 65 5.91 3.73 -0.88
C GLN A 65 4.72 4.62 -1.28
N ARG A 66 4.97 5.74 -1.95
CA ARG A 66 3.88 6.61 -2.45
C ARG A 66 2.99 5.87 -3.45
N TYR A 67 3.58 5.13 -4.39
CA TYR A 67 2.83 4.36 -5.37
C TYR A 67 1.93 3.31 -4.70
N ILE A 68 2.47 2.50 -3.78
CA ILE A 68 1.69 1.50 -3.05
C ILE A 68 0.59 2.16 -2.21
N SER A 69 0.89 3.27 -1.52
CA SER A 69 -0.11 3.98 -0.71
C SER A 69 -1.24 4.53 -1.57
N GLN A 70 -0.94 5.06 -2.75
CA GLN A 70 -1.94 5.54 -3.69
C GLN A 70 -2.79 4.38 -4.23
N GLU A 71 -2.17 3.30 -4.67
CA GLU A 71 -2.85 2.13 -5.22
C GLU A 71 -3.81 1.49 -4.20
N VAL A 72 -3.36 1.35 -2.94
CA VAL A 72 -4.22 0.86 -1.85
C VAL A 72 -5.37 1.83 -1.59
N SER A 73 -5.11 3.14 -1.55
CA SER A 73 -6.15 4.14 -1.37
C SER A 73 -7.20 4.07 -2.47
N ASP A 74 -6.77 4.02 -3.72
CA ASP A 74 -7.68 3.95 -4.88
C ASP A 74 -8.49 2.65 -4.90
N TYR A 75 -7.89 1.55 -4.42
CA TYR A 75 -8.57 0.27 -4.30
C TYR A 75 -9.70 0.28 -3.25
N ILE A 76 -9.50 0.93 -2.10
CA ILE A 76 -10.48 0.93 -0.99
C ILE A 76 -11.43 2.13 -1.01
N MET A 77 -11.08 3.24 -1.68
CA MET A 77 -11.90 4.46 -1.73
C MET A 77 -13.34 4.22 -2.22
N PRO A 78 -13.61 3.38 -3.24
CA PRO A 78 -14.97 3.12 -3.71
C PRO A 78 -15.91 2.58 -2.62
N ALA A 79 -15.39 1.78 -1.67
CA ALA A 79 -16.18 1.28 -0.56
C ALA A 79 -16.58 2.40 0.41
N SER A 80 -15.68 3.33 0.72
CA SER A 80 -15.98 4.50 1.54
C SER A 80 -17.00 5.42 0.87
N ALA A 81 -16.79 5.75 -0.40
CA ALA A 81 -17.70 6.59 -1.18
C ALA A 81 -19.08 5.95 -1.29
N GLY A 82 -19.14 4.63 -1.52
CA GLY A 82 -20.38 3.87 -1.55
C GLY A 82 -21.16 3.94 -0.25
N ASN A 83 -20.48 3.81 0.87
CA ASN A 83 -21.13 3.92 2.18
C ASN A 83 -21.69 5.32 2.45
N ILE A 84 -20.98 6.39 2.08
CA ILE A 84 -21.45 7.77 2.22
C ILE A 84 -22.72 7.98 1.41
N VAL A 85 -22.70 7.57 0.14
CA VAL A 85 -23.87 7.71 -0.75
C VAL A 85 -25.06 6.90 -0.23
N ALA A 86 -24.83 5.64 0.18
CA ALA A 86 -25.86 4.76 0.72
C ALA A 86 -26.52 5.34 1.99
N SER A 87 -25.71 5.86 2.91
CA SER A 87 -26.19 6.49 4.15
C SER A 87 -27.11 7.67 3.83
N GLY A 88 -26.68 8.60 2.98
CA GLY A 88 -27.50 9.74 2.56
C GLY A 88 -28.78 9.35 1.82
N MET A 89 -28.73 8.30 0.99
CA MET A 89 -29.93 7.81 0.30
C MET A 89 -30.94 7.18 1.27
N ILE A 90 -30.47 6.33 2.20
CA ILE A 90 -31.34 5.60 3.10
C ILE A 90 -32.00 6.55 4.10
N GLU A 91 -31.34 7.56 4.58
CA GLU A 91 -31.85 8.56 5.51
C GLU A 91 -33.04 9.33 4.94
N HIS A 92 -33.06 9.57 3.64
CA HIS A 92 -34.10 10.38 2.97
C HIS A 92 -35.23 9.56 2.32
N VAL A 93 -35.16 8.22 2.39
CA VAL A 93 -36.14 7.32 1.76
C VAL A 93 -37.14 6.80 2.79
N PRO A 94 -38.47 6.79 2.50
CA PRO A 94 -39.47 6.18 3.36
C PRO A 94 -39.15 4.72 3.71
N VAL A 95 -39.34 4.31 4.96
CA VAL A 95 -38.99 2.97 5.46
C VAL A 95 -39.58 1.84 4.59
N ALA A 96 -40.78 2.03 4.06
CA ALA A 96 -41.45 1.04 3.20
C ALA A 96 -40.69 0.68 1.92
N VAL A 97 -39.82 1.57 1.42
CA VAL A 97 -39.05 1.33 0.18
C VAL A 97 -37.56 1.20 0.43
N GLN A 98 -37.08 1.39 1.67
CA GLN A 98 -35.68 1.32 2.01
C GLN A 98 -35.00 -0.01 1.60
N LYS A 99 -35.67 -1.14 1.89
CA LYS A 99 -35.15 -2.47 1.50
C LYS A 99 -34.90 -2.58 -0.02
N ARG A 100 -35.87 -2.08 -0.83
CA ARG A 100 -35.76 -2.12 -2.29
C ARG A 100 -34.63 -1.20 -2.82
N VAL A 101 -34.56 0.02 -2.28
CA VAL A 101 -33.49 0.97 -2.65
C VAL A 101 -32.13 0.40 -2.27
N PHE A 102 -32.02 -0.16 -1.08
CA PHE A 102 -30.80 -0.81 -0.60
C PHE A 102 -30.39 -1.98 -1.51
N PHE A 103 -31.33 -2.85 -1.91
CA PHE A 103 -31.07 -3.93 -2.83
C PHE A 103 -30.56 -3.43 -4.20
N SER A 104 -31.26 -2.47 -4.80
CA SER A 104 -30.86 -1.92 -6.10
C SER A 104 -29.49 -1.26 -6.04
N TYR A 105 -29.23 -0.50 -4.99
CA TYR A 105 -27.94 0.16 -4.81
C TYR A 105 -26.81 -0.83 -4.54
N GLY A 106 -26.99 -1.76 -3.61
CA GLY A 106 -26.00 -2.76 -3.27
C GLY A 106 -25.68 -3.70 -4.44
N SER A 107 -26.71 -4.10 -5.21
CA SER A 107 -26.51 -4.89 -6.44
C SER A 107 -25.67 -4.12 -7.48
N ALA A 108 -25.95 -2.83 -7.67
CA ALA A 108 -25.17 -1.98 -8.55
C ALA A 108 -23.72 -1.82 -8.06
N MET A 109 -23.51 -1.65 -6.76
CA MET A 109 -22.17 -1.60 -6.15
C MET A 109 -21.39 -2.89 -6.40
N LEU A 110 -22.00 -4.04 -6.14
CA LEU A 110 -21.36 -5.33 -6.37
C LEU A 110 -21.07 -5.55 -7.85
N HIS A 111 -21.95 -5.14 -8.76
CA HIS A 111 -21.75 -5.32 -10.19
C HIS A 111 -20.57 -4.48 -10.71
N ASN A 112 -20.48 -3.23 -10.30
CA ASN A 112 -19.54 -2.26 -10.86
C ASN A 112 -18.20 -2.19 -10.10
N ILE A 113 -18.13 -2.69 -8.87
CA ILE A 113 -16.95 -2.57 -8.00
C ILE A 113 -16.50 -3.96 -7.57
N PRO A 114 -15.59 -4.61 -8.33
CA PRO A 114 -15.22 -6.01 -8.12
C PRO A 114 -14.58 -6.33 -6.77
N GLN A 115 -13.99 -5.33 -6.11
CA GLN A 115 -13.34 -5.47 -4.81
C GLN A 115 -14.34 -5.50 -3.64
N ILE A 116 -15.62 -5.16 -3.86
CA ILE A 116 -16.66 -5.26 -2.85
C ILE A 116 -17.29 -6.66 -2.92
N GLU A 117 -17.23 -7.42 -1.84
CA GLU A 117 -17.83 -8.74 -1.72
C GLU A 117 -19.24 -8.70 -1.19
N SER A 118 -19.52 -7.79 -0.25
CA SER A 118 -20.85 -7.65 0.35
C SER A 118 -21.12 -6.21 0.76
N PHE A 119 -22.40 -5.90 0.81
CA PHE A 119 -22.92 -4.62 1.26
C PHE A 119 -24.08 -4.88 2.22
N TYR A 120 -24.04 -4.34 3.44
CA TYR A 120 -25.02 -4.66 4.47
C TYR A 120 -25.44 -3.45 5.29
N LEU A 121 -26.65 -3.55 5.83
CA LEU A 121 -27.29 -2.54 6.65
C LEU A 121 -27.88 -3.20 7.91
N ALA A 122 -27.72 -2.56 9.05
CA ALA A 122 -28.44 -2.91 10.26
C ALA A 122 -28.94 -1.67 10.97
N ASP A 123 -30.03 -1.81 11.73
CA ASP A 123 -30.59 -0.75 12.55
C ASP A 123 -30.39 -1.02 14.06
N ALA A 124 -30.73 -0.01 14.86
CA ALA A 124 -30.64 -0.11 16.33
C ALA A 124 -31.59 -1.17 16.94
N ARG A 125 -32.56 -1.67 16.20
CA ARG A 125 -33.45 -2.75 16.63
C ARG A 125 -32.85 -4.14 16.36
N GLY A 126 -31.72 -4.21 15.64
CA GLY A 126 -31.08 -5.46 15.27
C GLY A 126 -31.63 -6.07 13.98
N ASN A 127 -32.42 -5.34 13.19
CA ASN A 127 -32.75 -5.75 11.83
C ASN A 127 -31.47 -5.72 10.98
N PHE A 128 -31.36 -6.68 10.08
CA PHE A 128 -30.17 -6.82 9.23
C PHE A 128 -30.59 -7.18 7.81
N THR A 129 -29.94 -6.56 6.86
CA THR A 129 -30.05 -6.90 5.44
C THR A 129 -28.67 -6.85 4.83
N MET A 130 -28.32 -7.86 4.05
CA MET A 130 -27.06 -7.97 3.34
C MET A 130 -27.31 -8.30 1.88
N ILE A 131 -26.45 -7.81 1.01
CA ILE A 131 -26.34 -8.20 -0.38
C ILE A 131 -24.88 -8.61 -0.58
N ALA A 132 -24.66 -9.82 -1.06
CA ALA A 132 -23.34 -10.39 -1.22
C ALA A 132 -23.21 -11.11 -2.56
N ARG A 133 -21.98 -11.31 -3.02
CA ARG A 133 -21.70 -12.25 -4.09
C ARG A 133 -21.87 -13.67 -3.56
N THR A 134 -22.39 -14.56 -4.38
CA THR A 134 -22.33 -16.00 -4.08
C THR A 134 -20.89 -16.50 -4.10
N LYS A 135 -20.61 -17.64 -3.45
CA LYS A 135 -19.24 -18.20 -3.39
C LYS A 135 -18.59 -18.41 -4.77
N ASP A 136 -19.37 -18.77 -5.77
CA ASP A 136 -18.91 -18.91 -7.14
C ASP A 136 -18.79 -17.57 -7.89
N ARG A 137 -19.18 -16.46 -7.24
CA ARG A 137 -19.19 -15.07 -7.75
C ARG A 137 -20.04 -14.86 -9.02
N LYS A 138 -20.91 -15.79 -9.34
CA LYS A 138 -21.76 -15.71 -10.54
C LYS A 138 -23.09 -15.01 -10.29
N ASN A 139 -23.56 -15.03 -9.06
CA ASN A 139 -24.87 -14.56 -8.67
C ASN A 139 -24.77 -13.62 -7.47
N ILE A 140 -25.90 -13.03 -7.10
CA ILE A 140 -26.04 -12.16 -5.94
C ILE A 140 -26.99 -12.86 -4.95
N GLU A 141 -26.64 -12.81 -3.69
CA GLU A 141 -27.46 -13.27 -2.58
C GLU A 141 -27.94 -12.07 -1.76
N GLN A 142 -29.23 -11.98 -1.53
CA GLN A 142 -29.80 -11.08 -0.54
C GLN A 142 -30.16 -11.87 0.70
N THR A 143 -29.59 -11.47 1.85
CA THR A 143 -29.89 -12.06 3.15
C THR A 143 -30.62 -11.06 4.02
N THR A 144 -31.73 -11.46 4.63
CA THR A 144 -32.44 -10.65 5.63
C THR A 144 -32.57 -11.44 6.93
N LEU A 145 -32.40 -10.75 8.06
CA LEU A 145 -32.63 -11.32 9.37
C LEU A 145 -34.02 -10.96 9.83
N GLU A 146 -34.87 -11.95 10.09
CA GLU A 146 -36.24 -11.78 10.56
C GLU A 146 -36.47 -12.60 11.83
N GLY A 147 -37.50 -12.20 12.60
CA GLY A 147 -37.92 -12.90 13.81
C GLY A 147 -37.67 -12.15 15.10
N THR A 148 -38.09 -12.77 16.20
CA THR A 148 -37.93 -12.27 17.56
C THR A 148 -36.72 -12.90 18.25
N GLN A 149 -36.31 -12.31 19.37
CA GLN A 149 -35.21 -12.84 20.17
C GLN A 149 -35.48 -14.32 20.55
N GLY A 150 -34.49 -15.19 20.20
CA GLY A 150 -34.59 -16.63 20.41
C GLY A 150 -35.16 -17.44 19.24
N ASN A 151 -35.78 -16.78 18.23
CA ASN A 151 -36.30 -17.45 17.04
C ASN A 151 -36.05 -16.62 15.77
N LYS A 152 -34.78 -16.23 15.60
CA LYS A 152 -34.34 -15.47 14.41
C LYS A 152 -33.98 -16.43 13.27
N VAL A 153 -34.35 -16.05 12.06
CA VAL A 153 -34.12 -16.79 10.83
C VAL A 153 -33.47 -15.87 9.81
N PHE A 154 -32.48 -16.37 9.16
CA PHE A 154 -31.96 -15.77 7.93
C PHE A 154 -32.79 -16.24 6.75
N HIS A 155 -33.31 -15.28 5.96
CA HIS A 155 -33.92 -15.53 4.66
C HIS A 155 -32.96 -15.13 3.58
N HIS A 156 -32.65 -16.05 2.67
CA HIS A 156 -31.74 -15.90 1.55
C HIS A 156 -32.54 -15.93 0.26
N ILE A 157 -32.33 -14.96 -0.59
CA ILE A 157 -32.90 -14.90 -1.94
C ILE A 157 -31.73 -14.75 -2.92
N TYR A 158 -31.68 -15.64 -3.90
CA TYR A 158 -30.62 -15.65 -4.91
C TYR A 158 -31.11 -15.03 -6.19
N TYR A 159 -30.27 -14.17 -6.78
CA TYR A 159 -30.56 -13.47 -8.03
C TYR A 159 -29.41 -13.67 -9.03
N ASN A 160 -29.73 -13.77 -10.31
CA ASN A 160 -28.72 -13.65 -11.35
C ASN A 160 -28.30 -12.18 -11.54
N ASN A 161 -27.33 -11.96 -12.44
CA ASN A 161 -26.84 -10.60 -12.73
C ASN A 161 -27.88 -9.69 -13.39
N ASP A 162 -28.94 -10.24 -13.95
CA ASP A 162 -30.06 -9.50 -14.54
C ASP A 162 -31.15 -9.17 -13.50
N GLY A 163 -30.94 -9.55 -12.22
CA GLY A 163 -31.88 -9.33 -11.13
C GLY A 163 -33.09 -10.30 -11.12
N VAL A 164 -33.01 -11.41 -11.86
CA VAL A 164 -34.04 -12.45 -11.84
C VAL A 164 -33.81 -13.37 -10.64
N GLN A 165 -34.83 -13.60 -9.84
CA GLN A 165 -34.77 -14.51 -8.70
C GLN A 165 -34.58 -15.96 -9.20
N LEU A 166 -33.57 -16.62 -8.65
CA LEU A 166 -33.20 -18.01 -8.97
C LEU A 166 -33.74 -19.01 -7.95
N GLY A 167 -33.91 -18.57 -6.70
CA GLY A 167 -34.35 -19.41 -5.59
C GLY A 167 -34.31 -18.71 -4.28
N GLU A 168 -34.71 -19.41 -3.25
CA GLU A 168 -34.69 -18.93 -1.86
C GLU A 168 -34.32 -20.05 -0.89
N ALA A 169 -33.79 -19.69 0.28
CA ALA A 169 -33.47 -20.59 1.37
C ALA A 169 -33.70 -19.88 2.72
N SER A 170 -33.73 -20.65 3.79
CA SER A 170 -33.85 -20.09 5.13
C SER A 170 -33.05 -20.93 6.11
N ASP A 171 -32.28 -20.27 6.95
CA ASP A 171 -31.43 -20.90 7.96
C ASP A 171 -31.68 -20.28 9.34
N PRO A 172 -31.62 -21.08 10.42
CA PRO A 172 -31.67 -20.54 11.77
C PRO A 172 -30.51 -19.57 12.01
N ALA A 173 -30.81 -18.36 12.46
CA ALA A 173 -29.78 -17.35 12.74
C ALA A 173 -29.13 -17.53 14.13
N GLY A 174 -29.66 -18.41 14.97
CA GLY A 174 -29.17 -18.63 16.32
C GLY A 174 -29.15 -17.33 17.13
N GLU A 175 -28.03 -17.07 17.77
CA GLU A 175 -27.80 -15.87 18.58
C GLU A 175 -27.21 -14.69 17.79
N TYR A 176 -27.28 -14.71 16.46
CA TYR A 176 -26.71 -13.63 15.65
C TYR A 176 -27.36 -12.29 15.99
N ASP A 177 -26.52 -11.32 16.32
CA ASP A 177 -26.93 -9.93 16.51
C ASP A 177 -25.93 -9.03 15.78
N PRO A 178 -26.38 -8.25 14.76
CA PRO A 178 -25.52 -7.36 14.00
C PRO A 178 -24.88 -6.28 14.88
N ARG A 179 -25.56 -5.85 15.95
CA ARG A 179 -25.09 -4.81 16.87
C ARG A 179 -23.86 -5.22 17.67
N LEU A 180 -23.60 -6.52 17.81
CA LEU A 180 -22.42 -7.05 18.47
C LEU A 180 -21.19 -7.16 17.56
N ARG A 181 -21.36 -6.87 16.28
CA ARG A 181 -20.30 -7.02 15.28
C ARG A 181 -19.33 -5.83 15.27
N PRO A 182 -18.04 -6.04 14.94
CA PRO A 182 -17.04 -4.97 14.94
C PRO A 182 -17.45 -3.77 14.09
N TRP A 183 -17.99 -4.02 12.89
CA TRP A 183 -18.41 -2.96 11.97
C TRP A 183 -19.53 -2.09 12.51
N TYR A 184 -20.47 -2.65 13.29
CA TYR A 184 -21.53 -1.89 13.91
C TYR A 184 -20.99 -1.04 15.08
N LYS A 185 -20.21 -1.68 15.96
CA LYS A 185 -19.64 -1.02 17.13
C LYS A 185 -18.71 0.15 16.81
N VAL A 186 -17.94 0.04 15.72
CA VAL A 186 -17.01 1.11 15.35
C VAL A 186 -17.72 2.36 14.84
N THR A 187 -18.93 2.21 14.29
CA THR A 187 -19.75 3.33 13.79
C THR A 187 -20.73 3.87 14.83
N GLU A 188 -20.92 3.17 15.93
CA GLU A 188 -21.78 3.62 17.02
C GLU A 188 -21.25 4.96 17.55
N HIS A 189 -22.10 5.98 17.57
CA HIS A 189 -21.76 7.34 17.97
C HIS A 189 -20.76 8.10 17.07
N LYS A 190 -20.65 7.72 15.80
CA LYS A 190 -19.77 8.41 14.84
C LYS A 190 -20.50 8.73 13.54
N ASP A 191 -20.42 10.00 13.15
CA ASP A 191 -21.06 10.52 11.93
C ASP A 191 -20.16 10.44 10.68
N ALA A 192 -19.14 9.58 10.71
CA ALA A 192 -18.18 9.42 9.61
C ALA A 192 -17.90 7.96 9.31
N VAL A 193 -17.47 7.67 8.07
CA VAL A 193 -17.01 6.35 7.68
C VAL A 193 -15.86 5.90 8.57
N GLN A 194 -15.97 4.68 9.07
CA GLN A 194 -14.98 4.05 9.92
C GLN A 194 -14.47 2.76 9.28
N TRP A 195 -13.22 2.44 9.53
CA TRP A 195 -12.60 1.17 9.14
C TRP A 195 -12.38 0.31 10.38
N THR A 196 -12.73 -0.97 10.27
CA THR A 196 -12.40 -1.95 11.30
C THR A 196 -11.03 -2.58 11.02
N GLN A 197 -10.45 -3.19 12.04
CA GLN A 197 -9.42 -4.20 11.79
C GLN A 197 -10.03 -5.38 11.01
N PRO A 198 -9.24 -6.09 10.19
CA PRO A 198 -9.70 -7.32 9.56
C PRO A 198 -10.24 -8.31 10.58
N TYR A 199 -11.41 -8.88 10.33
CA TYR A 199 -12.03 -9.90 11.17
C TYR A 199 -12.73 -10.94 10.30
N LEU A 200 -12.93 -12.13 10.86
CA LEU A 200 -13.66 -13.20 10.19
C LEU A 200 -15.16 -12.85 10.16
N PHE A 201 -15.70 -12.71 8.97
CA PHE A 201 -17.12 -12.55 8.78
C PHE A 201 -17.77 -13.93 8.71
N PRO A 202 -18.71 -14.25 9.61
CA PRO A 202 -19.44 -15.53 9.52
C PRO A 202 -20.39 -15.42 8.32
N SER A 203 -19.93 -15.83 7.16
CA SER A 203 -20.82 -16.08 6.04
C SER A 203 -21.58 -17.36 6.35
N SER A 204 -22.90 -17.25 6.54
CA SER A 204 -23.88 -18.35 6.53
C SER A 204 -23.26 -19.74 6.77
N GLY A 205 -22.92 -20.06 8.03
CA GLY A 205 -22.66 -21.43 8.48
C GLY A 205 -21.35 -22.10 8.08
N GLN A 206 -20.38 -21.38 7.53
CA GLN A 206 -19.05 -21.94 7.27
C GLN A 206 -17.95 -21.01 7.80
N PHE A 207 -17.25 -21.48 8.81
CA PHE A 207 -15.95 -21.00 9.25
C PHE A 207 -14.88 -21.44 8.26
#